data_1727ebb7937f01192cbfff6ece0187da
#
_entry.id   1727ebb7937f01192cbfff6ece0187da
#
_cell.length_a   1.000
_cell.length_b   1.000
_cell.length_c   1.000
_cell.angle_alpha   90.00
_cell.angle_beta   90.00
_cell.angle_gamma   90.00
#
_symmetry.space_group_name_H-M   'P 1'
#
loop_
_entity.id
_entity.type
_entity.pdbx_description
1 polymer ?
#
loop_
_entity_poly.entity_id
_entity_poly.type
_entity_poly.pdbx_seq_one_letter_code
_entity_poly.pdbx_strand_id
1 'polypeptide(L)'
;MNKTHKIAFTAMLSALSVLANCISVTLSGSNYLSFTFIPTFIAGIYLGVLPAAVVGFVGDLIGGILFPKGAYNVLIALASTLMGIIPALVYKLPKLSQMLKLVISLVICTIVCSAGLNTYALWVLYGAKNGKTFWVYLWGRLPFQLINTVVNGILLTVIQQTKVIDKLLLRITQK
;
A
#
# COMPACT_ATOMS: atom_id res chain seq x y z
N MET A 1 14.97 -18.37 -1.98
CA MET A 1 13.68 -18.65 -2.64
C MET A 1 13.88 -18.76 -4.14
N ASN A 2 13.42 -19.84 -4.78
CA ASN A 2 13.54 -20.05 -6.22
C ASN A 2 12.74 -18.98 -7.01
N LYS A 3 13.20 -18.66 -8.25
CA LYS A 3 12.55 -17.65 -9.10
C LYS A 3 11.05 -17.94 -9.31
N THR A 4 10.69 -19.21 -9.54
CA THR A 4 9.30 -19.66 -9.73
C THR A 4 8.43 -19.40 -8.51
N HIS A 5 8.91 -19.71 -7.30
CA HIS A 5 8.18 -19.43 -6.07
C HIS A 5 7.97 -17.92 -5.85
N LYS A 6 8.99 -17.12 -6.20
CA LYS A 6 8.89 -15.66 -6.10
C LYS A 6 7.81 -15.09 -7.01
N ILE A 7 7.72 -15.58 -8.24
CA ILE A 7 6.69 -15.20 -9.21
C ILE A 7 5.30 -15.61 -8.72
N ALA A 8 5.14 -16.85 -8.25
CA ALA A 8 3.87 -17.34 -7.73
C ALA A 8 3.37 -16.53 -6.52
N PHE A 9 4.26 -16.22 -5.57
CA PHE A 9 3.91 -15.35 -4.45
C PHE A 9 3.55 -13.91 -4.87
N THR A 10 4.27 -13.37 -5.84
CA THR A 10 3.95 -12.05 -6.39
C THR A 10 2.55 -12.04 -7.01
N ALA A 11 2.20 -13.05 -7.79
CA ALA A 11 0.89 -13.20 -8.40
C ALA A 11 -0.21 -13.34 -7.33
N MET A 12 0.02 -14.16 -6.30
CA MET A 12 -0.94 -14.34 -5.20
C MET A 12 -1.17 -13.03 -4.42
N LEU A 13 -0.10 -12.30 -4.09
CA LEU A 13 -0.21 -11.02 -3.39
C LEU A 13 -0.84 -9.93 -4.28
N SER A 14 -0.61 -9.96 -5.60
CA SER A 14 -1.30 -9.07 -6.54
C SER A 14 -2.80 -9.34 -6.57
N ALA A 15 -3.22 -10.60 -6.64
CA ALA A 15 -4.63 -10.97 -6.55
C ALA A 15 -5.25 -10.53 -5.21
N LEU A 16 -4.54 -10.73 -4.10
CA LEU A 16 -4.98 -10.26 -2.78
C LEU A 16 -5.09 -8.73 -2.72
N SER A 17 -4.19 -8.00 -3.39
CA SER A 17 -4.24 -6.54 -3.47
C SER A 17 -5.48 -6.06 -4.25
N VAL A 18 -5.84 -6.74 -5.33
CA VAL A 18 -7.09 -6.46 -6.08
C VAL A 18 -8.32 -6.70 -5.20
N LEU A 19 -8.37 -7.82 -4.47
CA LEU A 19 -9.47 -8.13 -3.54
C LEU A 19 -9.53 -7.10 -2.40
N ALA A 20 -8.39 -6.70 -1.85
CA ALA A 20 -8.32 -5.67 -0.82
C ALA A 20 -8.83 -4.30 -1.31
N ASN A 21 -8.68 -4.01 -2.60
CA ASN A 21 -9.27 -2.83 -3.22
C ASN A 21 -10.81 -2.91 -3.26
N CYS A 22 -11.36 -4.10 -3.53
CA CYS A 22 -12.81 -4.35 -3.49
C CYS A 22 -13.42 -4.09 -2.11
N ILE A 23 -12.75 -4.57 -1.04
CA ILE A 23 -13.23 -4.51 0.35
C ILE A 23 -13.07 -3.11 0.98
N SER A 24 -12.54 -2.12 0.27
CA SER A 24 -12.35 -0.80 0.84
C SER A 24 -13.67 -0.11 1.20
N VAL A 25 -13.70 0.50 2.39
CA VAL A 25 -14.88 1.18 2.95
C VAL A 25 -14.78 2.68 2.71
N THR A 26 -15.82 3.28 2.13
CA THR A 26 -15.92 4.73 1.98
C THR A 26 -16.20 5.36 3.34
N LEU A 27 -15.33 6.24 3.81
CA LEU A 27 -15.48 6.96 5.08
C LEU A 27 -16.21 8.30 4.88
N SER A 28 -15.79 9.08 3.88
CA SER A 28 -16.43 10.38 3.56
C SER A 28 -15.95 10.87 2.20
N GLY A 29 -16.86 11.15 1.28
CA GLY A 29 -16.54 11.68 -0.04
C GLY A 29 -15.51 10.82 -0.79
N SER A 30 -14.32 11.37 -1.01
CA SER A 30 -13.20 10.68 -1.68
C SER A 30 -12.21 10.00 -0.71
N ASN A 31 -12.61 9.82 0.56
CA ASN A 31 -11.76 9.17 1.56
C ASN A 31 -12.21 7.72 1.78
N TYR A 32 -11.28 6.78 1.56
CA TYR A 32 -11.53 5.35 1.67
C TYR A 32 -10.60 4.74 2.72
N LEU A 33 -11.13 3.84 3.55
CA LEU A 33 -10.34 2.90 4.33
C LEU A 33 -9.94 1.76 3.41
N SER A 34 -8.67 1.71 3.03
CA SER A 34 -8.15 0.73 2.08
C SER A 34 -7.21 -0.24 2.76
N PHE A 35 -7.35 -1.52 2.46
CA PHE A 35 -6.51 -2.60 2.96
C PHE A 35 -5.41 -3.02 1.96
N THR A 36 -5.25 -2.30 0.85
CA THR A 36 -4.22 -2.57 -0.17
C THR A 36 -2.80 -2.37 0.36
N PHE A 37 -2.63 -1.63 1.47
CA PHE A 37 -1.36 -1.54 2.20
C PHE A 37 -0.83 -2.91 2.59
N ILE A 38 -1.69 -3.82 3.07
CA ILE A 38 -1.28 -5.10 3.64
C ILE A 38 -0.52 -5.97 2.63
N PRO A 39 -1.10 -6.39 1.50
CA PRO A 39 -0.41 -7.24 0.53
C PRO A 39 0.80 -6.53 -0.10
N THR A 40 0.73 -5.22 -0.31
CA THR A 40 1.81 -4.45 -0.91
C THR A 40 3.02 -4.34 0.04
N PHE A 41 2.79 -4.09 1.33
CA PHE A 41 3.85 -4.09 2.37
C PHE A 41 4.45 -5.48 2.56
N ILE A 42 3.64 -6.53 2.61
CA ILE A 42 4.12 -7.91 2.70
C ILE A 42 5.05 -8.22 1.51
N ALA A 43 4.67 -7.85 0.29
CA ALA A 43 5.52 -8.01 -0.87
C ALA A 43 6.86 -7.24 -0.71
N GLY A 44 6.81 -6.01 -0.20
CA GLY A 44 8.00 -5.20 0.06
C GLY A 44 8.94 -5.81 1.07
N ILE A 45 8.40 -6.30 2.18
CA ILE A 45 9.17 -6.87 3.29
C ILE A 45 9.85 -8.19 2.88
N TYR A 46 9.12 -9.08 2.20
CA TYR A 46 9.55 -10.47 1.97
C TYR A 46 10.08 -10.76 0.57
N LEU A 47 9.53 -10.12 -0.47
CA LEU A 47 9.89 -10.43 -1.86
C LEU A 47 10.87 -9.41 -2.46
N GLY A 48 10.95 -8.22 -1.89
CA GLY A 48 11.85 -7.13 -2.32
C GLY A 48 11.21 -6.16 -3.31
N VAL A 49 12.02 -5.23 -3.84
CA VAL A 49 11.57 -4.02 -4.54
C VAL A 49 10.71 -4.30 -5.77
N LEU A 50 11.21 -5.14 -6.71
CA LEU A 50 10.53 -5.37 -7.98
C LEU A 50 9.17 -6.08 -7.81
N PRO A 51 9.07 -7.19 -7.07
CA PRO A 51 7.78 -7.82 -6.78
C PRO A 51 6.80 -6.89 -6.08
N ALA A 52 7.25 -6.09 -5.12
CA ALA A 52 6.41 -5.15 -4.40
C ALA A 52 5.86 -4.04 -5.33
N ALA A 53 6.69 -3.54 -6.22
CA ALA A 53 6.27 -2.58 -7.25
C ALA A 53 5.17 -3.16 -8.14
N VAL A 54 5.33 -4.43 -8.57
CA VAL A 54 4.33 -5.14 -9.39
C VAL A 54 3.03 -5.34 -8.61
N VAL A 55 3.10 -5.78 -7.35
CA VAL A 55 1.90 -5.97 -6.50
C VAL A 55 1.15 -4.66 -6.30
N GLY A 56 1.85 -3.56 -6.02
CA GLY A 56 1.23 -2.24 -5.87
C GLY A 56 0.60 -1.74 -7.16
N PHE A 57 1.34 -1.80 -8.27
CA PHE A 57 0.87 -1.34 -9.57
C PHE A 57 -0.31 -2.15 -10.10
N VAL A 58 -0.16 -3.48 -10.16
CA VAL A 58 -1.20 -4.39 -10.68
C VAL A 58 -2.44 -4.38 -9.79
N GLY A 59 -2.25 -4.38 -8.46
CA GLY A 59 -3.34 -4.33 -7.50
C GLY A 59 -4.18 -3.06 -7.63
N ASP A 60 -3.56 -1.92 -7.86
CA ASP A 60 -4.26 -0.66 -8.05
C ASP A 60 -4.89 -0.55 -9.44
N LEU A 61 -4.14 -0.89 -10.50
CA LEU A 61 -4.61 -0.82 -11.88
C LEU A 61 -5.83 -1.73 -12.09
N ILE A 62 -5.71 -3.01 -11.76
CA ILE A 62 -6.79 -3.98 -11.95
C ILE A 62 -7.93 -3.68 -10.96
N GLY A 63 -7.60 -3.39 -9.70
CA GLY A 63 -8.59 -3.03 -8.69
C GLY A 63 -9.38 -1.76 -9.04
N GLY A 64 -8.71 -0.75 -9.58
CA GLY A 64 -9.33 0.49 -10.02
C GLY A 64 -10.21 0.34 -11.27
N ILE A 65 -9.88 -0.60 -12.17
CA ILE A 65 -10.68 -0.91 -13.37
C ILE A 65 -11.90 -1.76 -13.00
N LEU A 66 -11.72 -2.80 -12.18
CA LEU A 66 -12.80 -3.73 -11.80
C LEU A 66 -13.78 -3.10 -10.79
N PHE A 67 -13.27 -2.27 -9.88
CA PHE A 67 -14.05 -1.63 -8.80
C PHE A 67 -13.84 -0.11 -8.82
N PRO A 68 -14.37 0.60 -9.85
CA PRO A 68 -14.11 2.03 -10.02
C PRO A 68 -14.78 2.84 -8.89
N LYS A 69 -13.98 3.59 -8.14
CA LYS A 69 -14.41 4.50 -7.07
C LYS A 69 -14.45 5.96 -7.53
N GLY A 70 -14.18 6.19 -8.80
CA GLY A 70 -14.10 7.51 -9.42
C GLY A 70 -13.24 7.48 -10.67
N ALA A 71 -12.90 8.66 -11.20
CA ALA A 71 -12.02 8.77 -12.35
C ALA A 71 -10.62 8.22 -12.02
N TYR A 72 -10.12 7.30 -12.82
CA TYR A 72 -8.79 6.72 -12.67
C TYR A 72 -7.71 7.77 -12.97
N ASN A 73 -6.68 7.80 -12.15
CA ASN A 73 -5.53 8.67 -12.35
C ASN A 73 -4.23 7.88 -12.19
N VAL A 74 -3.35 7.97 -13.18
CA VAL A 74 -2.04 7.29 -13.21
C VAL A 74 -1.17 7.62 -11.99
N LEU A 75 -1.32 8.82 -11.41
CA LEU A 75 -0.62 9.21 -10.18
C LEU A 75 -1.01 8.33 -8.98
N ILE A 76 -2.24 7.80 -8.95
CA ILE A 76 -2.68 6.88 -7.90
C ILE A 76 -1.96 5.54 -8.05
N ALA A 77 -1.84 5.01 -9.27
CA ALA A 77 -1.05 3.80 -9.53
C ALA A 77 0.42 3.99 -9.17
N LEU A 78 0.99 5.15 -9.46
CA LEU A 78 2.37 5.48 -9.06
C LEU A 78 2.52 5.51 -7.53
N ALA A 79 1.57 6.12 -6.82
CA ALA A 79 1.55 6.12 -5.36
C ALA A 79 1.49 4.70 -4.79
N SER A 80 0.64 3.84 -5.34
CA SER A 80 0.50 2.43 -4.93
C SER A 80 1.76 1.62 -5.23
N THR A 81 2.45 1.90 -6.32
CA THR A 81 3.75 1.30 -6.66
C THR A 81 4.82 1.70 -5.65
N LEU A 82 4.92 2.99 -5.32
CA LEU A 82 5.87 3.50 -4.33
C LEU A 82 5.58 2.95 -2.93
N MET A 83 4.31 2.73 -2.59
CA MET A 83 3.89 2.11 -1.33
C MET A 83 4.47 0.71 -1.13
N GLY A 84 4.76 -0.02 -2.21
CA GLY A 84 5.48 -1.30 -2.16
C GLY A 84 7.01 -1.13 -2.12
N ILE A 85 7.53 -0.16 -2.86
CA ILE A 85 8.97 0.07 -2.98
C ILE A 85 9.58 0.58 -1.65
N ILE A 86 8.91 1.52 -0.99
CA ILE A 86 9.40 2.16 0.24
C ILE A 86 9.71 1.12 1.34
N PRO A 87 8.79 0.23 1.77
CA PRO A 87 9.12 -0.78 2.77
C PRO A 87 10.22 -1.72 2.30
N ALA A 88 10.26 -2.09 1.02
CA ALA A 88 11.33 -2.94 0.48
C ALA A 88 12.71 -2.30 0.61
N LEU A 89 12.82 -0.99 0.50
CA LEU A 89 14.07 -0.25 0.69
C LEU A 89 14.42 -0.09 2.17
N VAL A 90 13.45 0.29 3.01
CA VAL A 90 13.65 0.48 4.45
C VAL A 90 14.06 -0.85 5.13
N TYR A 91 13.49 -1.98 4.70
CA TYR A 91 13.86 -3.28 5.26
C TYR A 91 15.26 -3.77 4.89
N LYS A 92 15.90 -3.17 3.88
CA LYS A 92 17.31 -3.41 3.56
C LYS A 92 18.28 -2.72 4.53
N LEU A 93 17.84 -1.78 5.35
CA LEU A 93 18.71 -1.08 6.30
C LEU A 93 19.12 -2.03 7.44
N PRO A 94 20.45 -2.24 7.70
CA PRO A 94 20.90 -3.34 8.57
C PRO A 94 20.71 -3.10 10.06
N LYS A 95 20.71 -1.90 10.56
CA LYS A 95 20.85 -1.59 12.01
C LYS A 95 19.55 -1.30 12.76
N LEU A 96 18.37 -1.48 12.13
CA LEU A 96 17.09 -1.11 12.72
C LEU A 96 16.29 -2.34 13.16
N SER A 97 15.56 -2.22 14.27
CA SER A 97 14.61 -3.26 14.70
C SER A 97 13.46 -3.42 13.69
N GLN A 98 12.87 -4.61 13.61
CA GLN A 98 11.77 -4.91 12.68
C GLN A 98 10.59 -3.94 12.85
N MET A 99 10.23 -3.64 14.11
CA MET A 99 9.16 -2.70 14.44
C MET A 99 9.49 -1.28 13.97
N LEU A 100 10.73 -0.83 14.19
CA LEU A 100 11.15 0.50 13.77
C LEU A 100 11.14 0.64 12.24
N LYS A 101 11.55 -0.40 11.50
CA LYS A 101 11.45 -0.45 10.04
C LYS A 101 10.00 -0.33 9.57
N LEU A 102 9.08 -1.03 10.23
CA LEU A 102 7.66 -0.96 9.90
C LEU A 102 7.11 0.45 10.11
N VAL A 103 7.37 1.05 11.28
CA VAL A 103 6.90 2.41 11.61
C VAL A 103 7.48 3.44 10.64
N ILE A 104 8.78 3.41 10.37
CA ILE A 104 9.41 4.31 9.41
C ILE A 104 8.80 4.16 8.01
N SER A 105 8.58 2.92 7.55
CA SER A 105 7.96 2.66 6.26
C SER A 105 6.55 3.22 6.19
N LEU A 106 5.75 3.03 7.24
CA LEU A 106 4.38 3.57 7.32
C LEU A 106 4.36 5.10 7.30
N VAL A 107 5.23 5.74 8.07
CA VAL A 107 5.33 7.21 8.12
C VAL A 107 5.72 7.77 6.74
N ILE A 108 6.76 7.22 6.11
CA ILE A 108 7.20 7.67 4.79
C ILE A 108 6.09 7.44 3.75
N CYS A 109 5.44 6.26 3.74
CA CYS A 109 4.34 5.98 2.83
C CYS A 109 3.15 6.93 3.05
N THR A 110 2.83 7.26 4.30
CA THR A 110 1.74 8.22 4.59
C THR A 110 2.07 9.60 4.07
N ILE A 111 3.27 10.09 4.27
CA ILE A 111 3.69 11.43 3.83
C ILE A 111 3.79 11.48 2.30
N VAL A 112 4.54 10.57 1.68
CA VAL A 112 4.86 10.61 0.25
C VAL A 112 3.69 10.10 -0.60
N CYS A 113 3.17 8.91 -0.29
CA CYS A 113 2.16 8.27 -1.13
C CYS A 113 0.76 8.81 -0.81
N SER A 114 0.34 8.83 0.46
CA SER A 114 -1.04 9.17 0.83
C SER A 114 -1.25 10.69 0.84
N ALA A 115 -0.48 11.45 1.60
CA ALA A 115 -0.63 12.90 1.73
C ALA A 115 -0.11 13.64 0.49
N GLY A 116 1.00 13.18 -0.11
CA GLY A 116 1.55 13.76 -1.32
C GLY A 116 0.78 13.33 -2.56
N LEU A 117 1.23 12.24 -3.19
CA LEU A 117 0.77 11.84 -4.53
C LEU A 117 -0.73 11.57 -4.62
N ASN A 118 -1.28 10.81 -3.68
CA ASN A 118 -2.69 10.43 -3.71
C ASN A 118 -3.61 11.63 -3.49
N THR A 119 -3.25 12.52 -2.55
CA THR A 119 -4.03 13.73 -2.31
C THR A 119 -3.92 14.71 -3.47
N TYR A 120 -2.72 14.85 -4.06
CA TYR A 120 -2.52 15.69 -5.24
C TYR A 120 -3.35 15.17 -6.45
N ALA A 121 -3.30 13.86 -6.71
CA ALA A 121 -4.08 13.24 -7.78
C ALA A 121 -5.59 13.50 -7.65
N LEU A 122 -6.12 13.36 -6.43
CA LEU A 122 -7.54 13.59 -6.15
C LEU A 122 -7.89 15.07 -6.10
N TRP A 123 -6.98 15.93 -5.68
CA TRP A 123 -7.18 17.37 -5.76
C TRP A 123 -7.29 17.84 -7.22
N VAL A 124 -6.45 17.36 -8.12
CA VAL A 124 -6.54 17.66 -9.57
C VAL A 124 -7.88 17.19 -10.14
N LEU A 125 -8.37 16.02 -9.74
CA LEU A 125 -9.61 15.46 -10.27
C LEU A 125 -10.87 16.15 -9.72
N TYR A 126 -10.88 16.47 -8.44
CA TYR A 126 -12.09 16.89 -7.72
C TYR A 126 -11.95 18.24 -7.00
N GLY A 127 -10.79 18.52 -6.40
CA GLY A 127 -10.56 19.70 -5.57
C GLY A 127 -10.48 20.98 -6.39
N ALA A 128 -9.68 20.96 -7.45
CA ALA A 128 -9.47 22.11 -8.33
C ALA A 128 -10.75 22.50 -9.05
N LYS A 129 -11.54 21.54 -9.49
CA LYS A 129 -12.86 21.78 -10.14
C LYS A 129 -13.87 22.46 -9.22
N ASN A 130 -13.74 22.24 -7.91
CA ASN A 130 -14.61 22.83 -6.90
C ASN A 130 -14.01 24.09 -6.25
N GLY A 131 -12.98 24.69 -6.86
CA GLY A 131 -12.36 25.94 -6.39
C GLY A 131 -11.60 25.79 -5.06
N LYS A 132 -11.31 24.57 -4.59
CA LYS A 132 -10.59 24.34 -3.33
C LYS A 132 -9.09 24.41 -3.56
N THR A 133 -8.39 25.18 -2.72
CA THR A 133 -6.94 25.20 -2.68
C THR A 133 -6.40 23.84 -2.23
N PHE A 134 -5.23 23.41 -2.73
CA PHE A 134 -4.61 22.14 -2.37
C PHE A 134 -4.48 21.94 -0.85
N TRP A 135 -4.08 22.98 -0.12
CA TRP A 135 -3.92 22.92 1.34
C TRP A 135 -5.22 22.65 2.08
N VAL A 136 -6.31 23.29 1.68
CA VAL A 136 -7.64 23.04 2.27
C VAL A 136 -8.08 21.60 2.02
N TYR A 137 -7.80 21.10 0.82
CA TYR A 137 -8.12 19.72 0.45
C TYR A 137 -7.27 18.69 1.25
N LEU A 138 -5.97 18.98 1.41
CA LEU A 138 -5.03 18.18 2.19
C LEU A 138 -5.46 18.09 3.67
N TRP A 139 -5.71 19.21 4.32
CA TRP A 139 -6.13 19.25 5.72
C TRP A 139 -7.42 18.49 5.96
N GLY A 140 -8.39 18.59 5.06
CA GLY A 140 -9.64 17.83 5.15
C GLY A 140 -9.45 16.30 5.03
N ARG A 141 -8.36 15.84 4.42
CA ARG A 141 -8.07 14.41 4.21
C ARG A 141 -7.13 13.80 5.25
N LEU A 142 -6.27 14.60 5.86
CA LEU A 142 -5.26 14.13 6.81
C LEU A 142 -5.82 13.23 7.93
N PRO A 143 -6.93 13.56 8.62
CA PRO A 143 -7.47 12.72 9.68
C PRO A 143 -7.82 11.31 9.18
N PHE A 144 -8.44 11.20 8.01
CA PHE A 144 -8.82 9.91 7.41
C PHE A 144 -7.61 9.09 6.97
N GLN A 145 -6.56 9.74 6.47
CA GLN A 145 -5.30 9.09 6.10
C GLN A 145 -4.57 8.55 7.33
N LEU A 146 -4.55 9.30 8.43
CA LEU A 146 -3.97 8.86 9.70
C LEU A 146 -4.72 7.63 10.25
N ILE A 147 -6.06 7.65 10.25
CA ILE A 147 -6.87 6.50 10.64
C ILE A 147 -6.53 5.28 9.77
N ASN A 148 -6.48 5.44 8.45
CA ASN A 148 -6.13 4.36 7.53
C ASN A 148 -4.72 3.81 7.79
N THR A 149 -3.74 4.68 8.06
CA THR A 149 -2.36 4.28 8.38
C THR A 149 -2.29 3.53 9.71
N VAL A 150 -2.99 4.00 10.74
CA VAL A 150 -3.00 3.34 12.06
C VAL A 150 -3.64 1.96 11.97
N VAL A 151 -4.81 1.85 11.33
CA VAL A 151 -5.51 0.56 11.17
C VAL A 151 -4.63 -0.45 10.41
N ASN A 152 -4.08 -0.06 9.26
CA ASN A 152 -3.19 -0.93 8.49
C ASN A 152 -1.88 -1.24 9.25
N GLY A 153 -1.35 -0.27 10.01
CA GLY A 153 -0.17 -0.45 10.84
C GLY A 153 -0.37 -1.49 11.95
N ILE A 154 -1.52 -1.46 12.63
CA ILE A 154 -1.88 -2.46 13.64
C ILE A 154 -1.97 -3.85 12.99
N LEU A 155 -2.68 -3.98 11.86
CA LEU A 155 -2.82 -5.25 11.15
C LEU A 155 -1.46 -5.80 10.69
N LEU A 156 -0.61 -4.97 10.11
CA LEU A 156 0.74 -5.36 9.69
C LEU A 156 1.62 -5.79 10.87
N THR A 157 1.50 -5.09 12.01
CA THR A 157 2.21 -5.44 13.24
C THR A 157 1.79 -6.82 13.75
N VAL A 158 0.50 -7.10 13.78
CA VAL A 158 -0.04 -8.43 14.18
C VAL A 158 0.45 -9.51 13.24
N ILE A 159 0.38 -9.29 11.92
CA ILE A 159 0.86 -10.24 10.90
C ILE A 159 2.37 -10.52 11.09
N GLN A 160 3.16 -9.49 11.35
CA GLN A 160 4.60 -9.63 11.55
C GLN A 160 4.95 -10.36 12.86
N GLN A 161 4.22 -10.07 13.96
CA GLN A 161 4.44 -10.73 15.26
C GLN A 161 4.05 -12.21 15.24
N THR A 162 2.98 -12.59 14.55
CA THR A 162 2.53 -13.98 14.42
C THR A 162 3.46 -14.84 13.57
N LYS A 163 4.41 -14.24 12.85
CA LYS A 163 5.38 -14.93 11.95
C LYS A 163 4.71 -15.90 10.96
N VAL A 164 3.44 -15.69 10.65
CA VAL A 164 2.67 -16.58 9.75
C VAL A 164 3.34 -16.63 8.38
N ILE A 165 3.76 -15.49 7.85
CA ILE A 165 4.40 -15.40 6.54
C ILE A 165 5.78 -16.05 6.55
N ASP A 166 6.57 -15.86 7.61
CA ASP A 166 7.86 -16.54 7.76
C ASP A 166 7.71 -18.06 7.74
N LYS A 167 6.72 -18.60 8.47
CA LYS A 167 6.42 -20.04 8.50
C LYS A 167 5.97 -20.56 7.13
N LEU A 168 5.15 -19.80 6.40
CA LEU A 168 4.72 -20.16 5.04
C LEU A 168 5.90 -20.19 4.08
N LEU A 169 6.76 -19.16 4.11
CA LEU A 169 7.94 -19.08 3.27
C LEU A 169 8.92 -20.21 3.55
N LEU A 170 9.14 -20.58 4.81
CA LEU A 170 10.02 -21.70 5.19
C LEU A 170 9.50 -23.02 4.63
N ARG A 171 8.20 -23.30 4.75
CA ARG A 171 7.58 -24.55 4.21
C ARG A 171 7.73 -24.70 2.70
N ILE A 172 7.72 -23.60 1.97
CA ILE A 172 7.81 -23.59 0.50
C ILE A 172 9.27 -23.64 0.03
N THR A 173 10.21 -23.16 0.84
CA THR A 173 11.63 -23.20 0.50
C THR A 173 12.28 -24.55 0.81
N GLN A 174 11.64 -25.36 1.68
CA GLN A 174 12.11 -26.70 2.04
C GLN A 174 11.62 -27.82 1.10
N LYS A 175 10.72 -27.52 0.18
CA LYS A 175 10.31 -28.39 -0.94
C LYS A 175 11.01 -27.98 -2.24
#